data_e282712e133f9a99f308e9f49f7a2e50
#
_entry.id   e282712e133f9a99f308e9f49f7a2e50
#
_cell.length_a   1.000
_cell.length_b   1.000
_cell.length_c   1.000
_cell.angle_alpha   90.00
_cell.angle_beta   90.00
_cell.angle_gamma   90.00
#
_symmetry.space_group_name_H-M   'P 1'
#
loop_
_entity.id
_entity.type
_entity.pdbx_description
1 polymer ?
#
loop_
_entity_poly.entity_id
_entity_poly.type
_entity_poly.pdbx_seq_one_letter_code
_entity_poly.pdbx_strand_id
1 'polypeptide(L)'
;MPPAEVVTPQLLRGWALPEVDDGGDKNARGTVLVVGGSTSTPGAVLLTGLAALRAGAGKLQILTVEATAVALAVAVPEAAVVGLAAAPGGSLSPAAAHEVVQHAADAEAIVLGPGLLDEDGARGLLRGVLPRLDEGQVVLDGLALIALAGEQALLSGCTAVLTPNAGELAALLEGDELDGEAAAVEVARRYAAVVSSPGWVATPEGRTWCVEAGGIGLGTSGSGDVLAGLVGGALARGADPAQAAAWGQYLHCAAGDLLAARVGRVGFLARELLDEVPTVLAQVRP
;
A
#
# COMPACT_ATOMS: atom_id res chain seq x y z
N MET A 1 15.22 -23.06 1.14
CA MET A 1 14.27 -22.14 1.82
C MET A 1 13.31 -22.97 2.67
N PRO A 2 12.85 -22.49 3.82
CA PRO A 2 11.77 -23.14 4.54
C PRO A 2 10.51 -23.12 3.63
N PRO A 3 9.57 -24.07 3.80
CA PRO A 3 8.30 -24.03 3.08
C PRO A 3 7.50 -22.76 3.46
N ALA A 4 6.73 -22.25 2.51
CA ALA A 4 5.86 -21.09 2.76
C ALA A 4 4.82 -21.43 3.84
N GLU A 5 4.58 -20.48 4.73
CA GLU A 5 3.51 -20.56 5.73
C GLU A 5 2.19 -20.04 5.12
N VAL A 6 1.10 -20.79 5.28
CA VAL A 6 -0.23 -20.32 4.81
C VAL A 6 -0.79 -19.30 5.79
N VAL A 7 -1.15 -18.13 5.28
CA VAL A 7 -1.80 -17.09 6.11
C VAL A 7 -3.23 -17.50 6.42
N THR A 8 -3.47 -17.85 7.66
CA THR A 8 -4.77 -18.25 8.19
C THR A 8 -5.21 -17.33 9.34
N PRO A 9 -6.50 -17.31 9.70
CA PRO A 9 -6.94 -16.60 10.92
C PRO A 9 -6.20 -17.03 12.18
N GLN A 10 -5.81 -18.31 12.27
CA GLN A 10 -5.05 -18.82 13.41
C GLN A 10 -3.62 -18.28 13.45
N LEU A 11 -2.93 -18.23 12.30
CA LEU A 11 -1.61 -17.63 12.19
C LEU A 11 -1.67 -16.14 12.57
N LEU A 12 -2.65 -15.40 12.04
CA LEU A 12 -2.79 -13.98 12.30
C LEU A 12 -3.15 -13.67 13.76
N ARG A 13 -3.92 -14.51 14.45
CA ARG A 13 -4.13 -14.39 15.90
C ARG A 13 -2.84 -14.58 16.69
N GLY A 14 -1.97 -15.49 16.26
CA GLY A 14 -0.64 -15.69 16.86
C GLY A 14 0.37 -14.61 16.46
N TRP A 15 0.05 -13.81 15.46
CA TRP A 15 0.86 -12.70 14.94
C TRP A 15 -0.03 -11.44 14.86
N ALA A 16 -0.63 -11.09 16.00
CA ALA A 16 -1.61 -10.03 16.10
C ALA A 16 -0.99 -8.66 15.77
N LEU A 17 -1.75 -7.82 15.05
CA LEU A 17 -1.35 -6.42 14.86
C LEU A 17 -1.20 -5.73 16.22
N PRO A 18 -0.28 -4.75 16.35
CA PRO A 18 -0.11 -4.00 17.57
C PRO A 18 -1.45 -3.51 18.13
N GLU A 19 -1.70 -3.82 19.39
CA GLU A 19 -2.93 -3.39 20.07
C GLU A 19 -2.92 -1.89 20.27
N VAL A 20 -4.11 -1.32 20.18
CA VAL A 20 -4.34 0.06 20.60
C VAL A 20 -4.91 0.00 22.00
N ASP A 21 -4.20 0.54 22.98
CA ASP A 21 -4.69 0.63 24.35
C ASP A 21 -6.08 1.29 24.41
N ASP A 22 -6.98 0.77 25.24
CA ASP A 22 -8.33 1.32 25.40
C ASP A 22 -8.35 2.82 25.78
N GLY A 23 -7.26 3.33 26.31
CA GLY A 23 -7.03 4.77 26.58
C GLY A 23 -6.25 5.51 25.51
N GLY A 24 -5.82 4.83 24.45
CA GLY A 24 -5.02 5.41 23.37
C GLY A 24 -5.85 6.32 22.46
N ASP A 25 -5.34 7.52 22.21
CA ASP A 25 -5.95 8.45 21.26
C ASP A 25 -5.58 8.13 19.81
N LYS A 26 -6.06 8.96 18.86
CA LYS A 26 -5.73 8.82 17.45
C LYS A 26 -4.23 8.92 17.15
N ASN A 27 -3.41 9.54 18.01
CA ASN A 27 -1.97 9.65 17.82
C ASN A 27 -1.29 8.29 18.08
N ALA A 28 -1.77 7.52 19.04
CA ALA A 28 -1.24 6.18 19.35
C ALA A 28 -1.42 5.17 18.19
N ARG A 29 -2.32 5.48 17.24
CA ARG A 29 -2.59 4.62 16.07
C ARG A 29 -1.83 5.06 14.82
N GLY A 30 -0.96 6.06 14.94
CA GLY A 30 -0.10 6.57 13.88
C GLY A 30 -0.81 7.32 12.77
N THR A 31 -0.02 7.97 11.95
CA THR A 31 -0.41 8.77 10.79
C THR A 31 0.02 8.07 9.51
N VAL A 32 -0.89 7.90 8.56
CA VAL A 32 -0.54 7.50 7.19
C VAL A 32 -0.51 8.74 6.31
N LEU A 33 0.57 8.89 5.56
CA LEU A 33 0.70 9.84 4.48
C LEU A 33 0.52 9.13 3.14
N VAL A 34 -0.52 9.49 2.38
CA VAL A 34 -0.74 8.99 1.02
C VAL A 34 -0.30 10.04 0.02
N VAL A 35 0.62 9.68 -0.88
CA VAL A 35 1.17 10.57 -1.91
C VAL A 35 0.88 10.01 -3.29
N GLY A 36 0.10 10.71 -4.08
CA GLY A 36 -0.28 10.22 -5.39
C GLY A 36 -1.43 11.00 -6.02
N GLY A 37 -2.19 10.30 -6.85
CA GLY A 37 -3.28 10.89 -7.62
C GLY A 37 -2.80 11.73 -8.78
N SER A 38 -3.76 12.06 -9.62
CA SER A 38 -3.61 12.96 -10.76
C SER A 38 -4.93 13.66 -11.01
N THR A 39 -4.99 14.54 -12.02
CA THR A 39 -6.24 15.20 -12.41
C THR A 39 -7.31 14.22 -12.88
N SER A 40 -6.94 13.04 -13.37
CA SER A 40 -7.85 12.02 -13.90
C SER A 40 -8.06 10.80 -13.00
N THR A 41 -7.18 10.56 -12.03
CA THR A 41 -7.24 9.41 -11.11
C THR A 41 -7.20 9.81 -9.63
N PRO A 42 -7.99 10.81 -9.18
CA PRO A 42 -8.03 11.20 -7.77
C PRO A 42 -8.62 10.11 -6.87
N GLY A 43 -9.41 9.19 -7.44
CA GLY A 43 -10.01 8.08 -6.70
C GLY A 43 -9.02 7.09 -6.12
N ALA A 44 -7.81 6.97 -6.69
CA ALA A 44 -6.78 6.05 -6.20
C ALA A 44 -6.36 6.42 -4.77
N VAL A 45 -5.95 7.68 -4.54
CA VAL A 45 -5.54 8.12 -3.19
C VAL A 45 -6.71 8.16 -2.20
N LEU A 46 -7.95 8.33 -2.68
CA LEU A 46 -9.15 8.20 -1.85
C LEU A 46 -9.30 6.77 -1.33
N LEU A 47 -9.24 5.76 -2.23
CA LEU A 47 -9.36 4.35 -1.86
C LEU A 47 -8.23 3.94 -0.91
N THR A 48 -7.00 4.32 -1.23
CA THR A 48 -5.82 4.06 -0.40
C THR A 48 -5.96 4.65 1.00
N GLY A 49 -6.36 5.92 1.08
CA GLY A 49 -6.52 6.61 2.36
C GLY A 49 -7.61 6.00 3.23
N LEU A 50 -8.77 5.73 2.66
CA LEU A 50 -9.87 5.07 3.39
C LEU A 50 -9.48 3.66 3.83
N ALA A 51 -8.77 2.89 2.99
CA ALA A 51 -8.27 1.58 3.34
C ALA A 51 -7.31 1.63 4.54
N ALA A 52 -6.42 2.62 4.59
CA ALA A 52 -5.51 2.82 5.72
C ALA A 52 -6.26 3.09 7.04
N LEU A 53 -7.30 3.93 7.01
CA LEU A 53 -8.16 4.16 8.17
C LEU A 53 -8.95 2.90 8.57
N ARG A 54 -9.45 2.13 7.60
CA ARG A 54 -10.15 0.85 7.84
C ARG A 54 -9.22 -0.21 8.44
N ALA A 55 -7.91 -0.19 8.10
CA ALA A 55 -6.88 -1.03 8.74
C ALA A 55 -6.53 -0.58 10.16
N GLY A 56 -6.99 0.61 10.56
CA GLY A 56 -6.89 1.11 11.93
C GLY A 56 -5.89 2.23 12.15
N ALA A 57 -5.33 2.84 11.11
CA ALA A 57 -4.56 4.09 11.24
C ALA A 57 -5.37 5.16 11.98
N GLY A 58 -4.70 5.97 12.80
CA GLY A 58 -5.34 7.00 13.60
C GLY A 58 -5.59 8.30 12.87
N LYS A 59 -4.69 8.63 11.92
CA LYS A 59 -4.73 9.87 11.13
C LYS A 59 -4.40 9.58 9.69
N LEU A 60 -4.96 10.41 8.80
CA LEU A 60 -4.71 10.34 7.38
C LEU A 60 -4.32 11.73 6.86
N GLN A 61 -3.23 11.78 6.11
CA GLN A 61 -2.87 12.89 5.26
C GLN A 61 -2.82 12.43 3.80
N ILE A 62 -3.30 13.25 2.88
CA ILE A 62 -3.25 12.97 1.43
C ILE A 62 -2.57 14.15 0.75
N LEU A 63 -1.48 13.88 0.04
CA LEU A 63 -0.81 14.81 -0.84
C LEU A 63 -1.12 14.43 -2.29
N THR A 64 -1.79 15.33 -3.00
CA THR A 64 -2.24 15.11 -4.36
C THR A 64 -2.12 16.39 -5.18
N VAL A 65 -2.47 16.34 -6.47
CA VAL A 65 -2.45 17.54 -7.31
C VAL A 65 -3.49 18.58 -6.83
N GLU A 66 -3.11 19.85 -6.83
CA GLU A 66 -3.95 20.96 -6.35
C GLU A 66 -5.36 20.96 -6.97
N ALA A 67 -5.46 20.62 -8.26
CA ALA A 67 -6.74 20.61 -8.99
C ALA A 67 -7.81 19.67 -8.41
N THR A 68 -7.42 18.63 -7.67
CA THR A 68 -8.34 17.63 -7.08
C THR A 68 -8.42 17.69 -5.56
N ALA A 69 -7.52 18.43 -4.91
CA ALA A 69 -7.37 18.44 -3.45
C ALA A 69 -8.65 18.83 -2.71
N VAL A 70 -9.34 19.90 -3.14
CA VAL A 70 -10.59 20.35 -2.49
C VAL A 70 -11.69 19.31 -2.61
N ALA A 71 -11.84 18.68 -3.78
CA ALA A 71 -12.83 17.63 -3.97
C ALA A 71 -12.56 16.41 -3.08
N LEU A 72 -11.29 16.03 -2.95
CA LEU A 72 -10.87 14.95 -2.06
C LEU A 72 -11.09 15.30 -0.58
N ALA A 73 -10.80 16.53 -0.16
CA ALA A 73 -11.04 16.98 1.21
C ALA A 73 -12.51 16.91 1.61
N VAL A 74 -13.43 17.15 0.66
CA VAL A 74 -14.88 16.99 0.89
C VAL A 74 -15.29 15.52 0.88
N ALA A 75 -14.67 14.70 0.01
CA ALA A 75 -14.99 13.27 -0.12
C ALA A 75 -14.44 12.42 1.04
N VAL A 76 -13.35 12.85 1.68
CA VAL A 76 -12.70 12.17 2.81
C VAL A 76 -12.54 13.16 3.97
N PRO A 77 -13.63 13.46 4.71
CA PRO A 77 -13.60 14.47 5.78
C PRO A 77 -12.69 14.08 6.97
N GLU A 78 -12.27 12.83 7.04
CA GLU A 78 -11.31 12.34 8.05
C GLU A 78 -9.85 12.67 7.72
N ALA A 79 -9.55 13.13 6.48
CA ALA A 79 -8.19 13.38 6.01
C ALA A 79 -7.82 14.88 6.04
N ALA A 80 -6.56 15.15 6.31
CA ALA A 80 -5.94 16.42 5.92
C ALA A 80 -5.45 16.28 4.46
N VAL A 81 -5.99 17.08 3.54
CA VAL A 81 -5.63 17.02 2.11
C VAL A 81 -4.86 18.25 1.71
N VAL A 82 -3.69 18.06 1.10
CA VAL A 82 -2.81 19.11 0.62
C VAL A 82 -2.67 19.01 -0.89
N GLY A 83 -2.89 20.14 -1.57
CA GLY A 83 -2.71 20.26 -3.01
C GLY A 83 -1.27 20.65 -3.34
N LEU A 84 -0.62 19.84 -4.20
CA LEU A 84 0.75 20.04 -4.66
C LEU A 84 0.78 20.38 -6.15
N ALA A 85 1.92 20.90 -6.60
CA ALA A 85 2.13 21.24 -8.00
C ALA A 85 2.01 20.02 -8.93
N ALA A 86 1.28 20.19 -10.04
CA ALA A 86 1.14 19.19 -11.08
C ALA A 86 2.17 19.42 -12.21
N ALA A 87 2.61 18.34 -12.84
CA ALA A 87 3.29 18.35 -14.12
C ALA A 87 2.28 18.62 -15.27
N PRO A 88 2.72 19.00 -16.48
CA PRO A 88 1.82 19.30 -17.60
C PRO A 88 0.84 18.17 -17.95
N GLY A 89 1.17 16.90 -17.65
CA GLY A 89 0.30 15.73 -17.83
C GLY A 89 -0.74 15.54 -16.71
N GLY A 90 -0.79 16.42 -15.71
CA GLY A 90 -1.75 16.35 -14.61
C GLY A 90 -1.40 15.36 -13.49
N SER A 91 -0.22 14.75 -13.53
CA SER A 91 0.35 13.96 -12.43
C SER A 91 1.14 14.85 -11.47
N LEU A 92 1.51 14.34 -10.30
CA LEU A 92 2.36 15.09 -9.37
C LEU A 92 3.69 15.47 -10.04
N SER A 93 4.12 16.71 -9.86
CA SER A 93 5.41 17.18 -10.33
C SER A 93 6.56 16.64 -9.45
N PRO A 94 7.72 16.26 -10.02
CA PRO A 94 8.92 15.96 -9.24
C PRO A 94 9.34 17.11 -8.30
N ALA A 95 9.01 18.35 -8.66
CA ALA A 95 9.28 19.53 -7.81
C ALA A 95 8.55 19.48 -6.46
N ALA A 96 7.47 18.71 -6.34
CA ALA A 96 6.74 18.50 -5.09
C ALA A 96 7.53 17.65 -4.05
N ALA A 97 8.65 17.03 -4.43
CA ALA A 97 9.41 16.14 -3.56
C ALA A 97 9.81 16.77 -2.21
N HIS A 98 10.15 18.07 -2.21
CA HIS A 98 10.50 18.76 -0.98
C HIS A 98 9.33 18.84 0.01
N GLU A 99 8.14 19.19 -0.47
CA GLU A 99 6.92 19.25 0.35
C GLU A 99 6.52 17.86 0.85
N VAL A 100 6.64 16.82 -0.01
CA VAL A 100 6.40 15.43 0.40
C VAL A 100 7.31 15.04 1.57
N VAL A 101 8.61 15.32 1.50
CA VAL A 101 9.57 15.02 2.58
C VAL A 101 9.24 15.78 3.87
N GLN A 102 8.78 17.03 3.78
CA GLN A 102 8.37 17.79 4.96
C GLN A 102 7.18 17.12 5.67
N HIS A 103 6.17 16.69 4.92
CA HIS A 103 5.01 15.99 5.50
C HIS A 103 5.33 14.57 5.96
N ALA A 104 6.29 13.91 5.32
CA ALA A 104 6.75 12.58 5.68
C ALA A 104 7.36 12.52 7.08
N ALA A 105 7.96 13.60 7.56
CA ALA A 105 8.58 13.69 8.88
C ALA A 105 7.59 13.49 10.05
N ASP A 106 6.31 13.74 9.82
CA ASP A 106 5.23 13.61 10.81
C ASP A 106 4.34 12.36 10.58
N ALA A 107 4.77 11.45 9.71
CA ALA A 107 4.03 10.24 9.34
C ALA A 107 4.78 8.97 9.74
N GLU A 108 4.10 8.03 10.38
CA GLU A 108 4.63 6.73 10.74
C GLU A 108 4.73 5.79 9.52
N ALA A 109 3.87 5.99 8.50
CA ALA A 109 3.93 5.25 7.25
C ALA A 109 3.54 6.14 6.06
N ILE A 110 4.22 5.91 4.94
CA ILE A 110 3.99 6.61 3.67
C ILE A 110 3.52 5.60 2.64
N VAL A 111 2.44 5.92 1.90
CA VAL A 111 2.04 5.16 0.71
C VAL A 111 2.24 6.07 -0.50
N LEU A 112 3.13 5.69 -1.41
CA LEU A 112 3.49 6.50 -2.56
C LEU A 112 3.24 5.73 -3.86
N GLY A 113 2.54 6.37 -4.81
CA GLY A 113 2.32 5.81 -6.14
C GLY A 113 0.88 5.69 -6.62
N PRO A 114 -0.12 5.43 -5.75
CA PRO A 114 -1.49 5.31 -6.18
C PRO A 114 -1.93 6.45 -7.10
N GLY A 115 -2.41 6.12 -8.30
CA GLY A 115 -2.95 7.11 -9.24
C GLY A 115 -1.95 8.04 -9.90
N LEU A 116 -0.63 7.79 -9.83
CA LEU A 116 0.36 8.46 -10.68
C LEU A 116 0.21 7.98 -12.13
N LEU A 117 0.45 8.85 -13.12
CA LEU A 117 0.25 8.54 -14.56
C LEU A 117 1.47 8.81 -15.44
N ASP A 118 2.51 9.46 -14.92
CA ASP A 118 3.71 9.82 -15.65
C ASP A 118 4.90 9.09 -15.03
N GLU A 119 5.51 8.16 -15.77
CA GLU A 119 6.61 7.33 -15.27
C GLU A 119 7.87 8.17 -14.98
N ASP A 120 8.24 9.08 -15.89
CA ASP A 120 9.41 9.95 -15.69
C ASP A 120 9.19 10.89 -14.50
N GLY A 121 7.98 11.44 -14.36
CA GLY A 121 7.58 12.23 -13.21
C GLY A 121 7.61 11.42 -11.91
N ALA A 122 7.08 10.20 -11.92
CA ALA A 122 7.13 9.29 -10.78
C ALA A 122 8.59 8.96 -10.39
N ARG A 123 9.45 8.64 -11.36
CA ARG A 123 10.88 8.40 -11.16
C ARG A 123 11.60 9.60 -10.55
N GLY A 124 11.31 10.79 -11.07
CA GLY A 124 11.83 12.05 -10.51
C GLY A 124 11.37 12.30 -9.07
N LEU A 125 10.10 12.01 -8.77
CA LEU A 125 9.54 12.10 -7.43
C LEU A 125 10.21 11.10 -6.46
N LEU A 126 10.36 9.82 -6.86
CA LEU A 126 11.05 8.81 -6.06
C LEU A 126 12.50 9.23 -5.74
N ARG A 127 13.26 9.69 -6.74
CA ARG A 127 14.64 10.19 -6.55
C ARG A 127 14.70 11.41 -5.63
N GLY A 128 13.65 12.22 -5.62
CA GLY A 128 13.55 13.40 -4.76
C GLY A 128 13.11 13.10 -3.32
N VAL A 129 12.37 12.02 -3.10
CA VAL A 129 11.74 11.68 -1.81
C VAL A 129 12.53 10.59 -1.08
N LEU A 130 12.68 9.39 -1.67
CA LEU A 130 13.15 8.20 -0.96
C LEU A 130 14.52 8.37 -0.27
N PRO A 131 15.55 8.96 -0.89
CA PRO A 131 16.86 9.13 -0.24
C PRO A 131 16.83 10.12 0.93
N ARG A 132 15.72 10.82 1.17
CA ARG A 132 15.55 11.80 2.25
C ARG A 132 14.61 11.32 3.35
N LEU A 133 14.06 10.11 3.22
CA LEU A 133 13.30 9.46 4.27
C LEU A 133 14.29 8.76 5.19
N ASP A 134 14.58 9.37 6.33
CA ASP A 134 15.47 8.81 7.34
C ASP A 134 14.73 7.72 8.12
N GLU A 135 15.08 6.45 7.87
CA GLU A 135 14.40 5.26 8.42
C GLU A 135 12.88 5.19 8.19
N GLY A 136 12.37 5.93 7.17
CA GLY A 136 10.94 5.99 6.87
C GLY A 136 10.36 4.65 6.43
N GLN A 137 9.15 4.33 6.91
CA GLN A 137 8.39 3.18 6.43
C GLN A 137 7.58 3.57 5.19
N VAL A 138 7.82 2.91 4.06
CA VAL A 138 7.19 3.26 2.79
C VAL A 138 6.54 2.05 2.12
N VAL A 139 5.30 2.24 1.65
CA VAL A 139 4.63 1.34 0.70
C VAL A 139 4.72 1.97 -0.67
N LEU A 140 5.23 1.22 -1.66
CA LEU A 140 5.23 1.63 -3.06
C LEU A 140 4.21 0.80 -3.83
N ASP A 141 3.36 1.50 -4.62
CA ASP A 141 2.28 0.89 -5.38
C ASP A 141 2.12 1.53 -6.76
N GLY A 142 1.51 0.81 -7.68
CA GLY A 142 1.16 1.32 -9.00
C GLY A 142 2.37 1.79 -9.80
N LEU A 143 2.25 2.97 -10.42
CA LEU A 143 3.30 3.48 -11.30
C LEU A 143 4.64 3.75 -10.58
N ALA A 144 4.64 3.95 -9.26
CA ALA A 144 5.87 4.08 -8.49
C ALA A 144 6.71 2.80 -8.55
N LEU A 145 6.10 1.62 -8.65
CA LEU A 145 6.81 0.34 -8.81
C LEU A 145 7.48 0.24 -10.18
N ILE A 146 6.79 0.66 -11.25
CA ILE A 146 7.38 0.71 -12.60
C ILE A 146 8.57 1.69 -12.63
N ALA A 147 8.39 2.86 -12.01
CA ALA A 147 9.43 3.89 -11.93
C ALA A 147 10.62 3.48 -11.05
N LEU A 148 10.43 2.54 -10.12
CA LEU A 148 11.47 1.98 -9.26
C LEU A 148 12.35 0.96 -9.99
N ALA A 149 11.88 0.35 -11.08
CA ALA A 149 12.64 -0.67 -11.81
C ALA A 149 14.04 -0.15 -12.20
N GLY A 150 15.08 -0.90 -11.84
CA GLY A 150 16.48 -0.52 -12.00
C GLY A 150 17.03 0.52 -11.01
N GLU A 151 16.24 0.97 -10.04
CA GLU A 151 16.61 2.04 -9.09
C GLU A 151 16.68 1.51 -7.64
N GLN A 152 17.11 0.27 -7.42
CA GLN A 152 17.10 -0.40 -6.11
C GLN A 152 17.78 0.42 -5.00
N ALA A 153 18.84 1.16 -5.36
CA ALA A 153 19.58 2.00 -4.43
C ALA A 153 18.74 3.11 -3.77
N LEU A 154 17.61 3.50 -4.37
CA LEU A 154 16.71 4.51 -3.79
C LEU A 154 16.09 4.07 -2.46
N LEU A 155 16.00 2.76 -2.20
CA LEU A 155 15.41 2.21 -0.98
C LEU A 155 16.41 2.04 0.17
N SER A 156 17.69 2.37 -0.01
CA SER A 156 18.76 2.09 0.96
C SER A 156 18.58 2.76 2.34
N GLY A 157 17.77 3.83 2.42
CA GLY A 157 17.44 4.54 3.67
C GLY A 157 16.02 4.28 4.18
N CYS A 158 15.26 3.36 3.55
CA CYS A 158 13.85 3.14 3.86
C CYS A 158 13.60 1.69 4.25
N THR A 159 12.60 1.47 5.10
CA THR A 159 11.97 0.18 5.29
C THR A 159 10.78 0.09 4.33
N ALA A 160 10.91 -0.70 3.25
CA ALA A 160 9.95 -0.70 2.15
C ALA A 160 9.07 -1.95 2.08
N VAL A 161 7.80 -1.75 1.73
CA VAL A 161 6.88 -2.80 1.26
C VAL A 161 6.45 -2.45 -0.17
N LEU A 162 6.59 -3.39 -1.08
CA LEU A 162 6.17 -3.26 -2.47
C LEU A 162 4.89 -4.08 -2.67
N THR A 163 3.88 -3.50 -3.33
CA THR A 163 2.57 -4.15 -3.56
C THR A 163 2.30 -4.41 -5.05
N PRO A 164 3.22 -5.08 -5.78
CA PRO A 164 3.10 -5.22 -7.22
C PRO A 164 1.94 -6.15 -7.63
N ASN A 165 1.18 -5.75 -8.64
CA ASN A 165 0.41 -6.68 -9.45
C ASN A 165 1.35 -7.50 -10.38
N ALA A 166 0.80 -8.42 -11.18
CA ALA A 166 1.61 -9.28 -12.04
C ALA A 166 2.45 -8.51 -13.07
N GLY A 167 1.92 -7.42 -13.63
CA GLY A 167 2.63 -6.59 -14.60
C GLY A 167 3.76 -5.76 -13.95
N GLU A 168 3.50 -5.19 -12.80
CA GLU A 168 4.48 -4.45 -12.00
C GLU A 168 5.59 -5.38 -11.48
N LEU A 169 5.22 -6.60 -11.05
CA LEU A 169 6.19 -7.61 -10.62
C LEU A 169 7.13 -7.99 -11.77
N ALA A 170 6.60 -8.18 -12.98
CA ALA A 170 7.42 -8.44 -14.17
C ALA A 170 8.37 -7.27 -14.51
N ALA A 171 7.93 -6.02 -14.32
CA ALA A 171 8.79 -4.86 -14.52
C ALA A 171 9.95 -4.83 -13.50
N LEU A 172 9.68 -5.14 -12.22
CA LEU A 172 10.69 -5.22 -11.16
C LEU A 172 11.69 -6.38 -11.37
N LEU A 173 11.28 -7.44 -12.07
CA LEU A 173 12.16 -8.56 -12.43
C LEU A 173 13.14 -8.21 -13.56
N GLU A 174 12.91 -7.14 -14.32
CA GLU A 174 13.83 -6.64 -15.36
C GLU A 174 14.18 -7.70 -16.44
N GLY A 175 13.22 -8.57 -16.77
CA GLY A 175 13.37 -9.59 -17.81
C GLY A 175 13.62 -11.01 -17.30
N ASP A 176 13.75 -11.24 -16.01
CA ASP A 176 13.75 -12.59 -15.45
C ASP A 176 12.36 -13.23 -15.57
N GLU A 177 12.29 -14.41 -16.15
CA GLU A 177 11.05 -15.18 -16.31
C GLU A 177 10.76 -16.01 -15.04
N LEU A 178 10.26 -15.34 -14.01
CA LEU A 178 9.84 -15.94 -12.76
C LEU A 178 8.37 -15.63 -12.48
N ASP A 179 7.69 -16.51 -11.75
CA ASP A 179 6.30 -16.31 -11.32
C ASP A 179 6.08 -16.74 -9.86
N GLY A 180 4.92 -16.40 -9.33
CA GLY A 180 4.46 -16.81 -8.00
C GLY A 180 5.47 -16.50 -6.89
N GLU A 181 5.75 -17.51 -6.05
CA GLU A 181 6.68 -17.40 -4.92
C GLU A 181 8.08 -16.99 -5.35
N ALA A 182 8.60 -17.62 -6.44
CA ALA A 182 9.97 -17.36 -6.90
C ALA A 182 10.16 -15.90 -7.34
N ALA A 183 9.17 -15.33 -8.02
CA ALA A 183 9.15 -13.92 -8.41
C ALA A 183 9.14 -12.99 -7.21
N ALA A 184 8.26 -13.26 -6.22
CA ALA A 184 8.17 -12.47 -5.01
C ALA A 184 9.48 -12.47 -4.22
N VAL A 185 10.11 -13.63 -4.06
CA VAL A 185 11.41 -13.79 -3.37
C VAL A 185 12.53 -13.07 -4.09
N GLU A 186 12.62 -13.19 -5.43
CA GLU A 186 13.68 -12.52 -6.18
C GLU A 186 13.55 -11.00 -6.11
N VAL A 187 12.34 -10.45 -6.26
CA VAL A 187 12.11 -9.01 -6.11
C VAL A 187 12.40 -8.55 -4.69
N ALA A 188 11.96 -9.29 -3.67
CA ALA A 188 12.25 -8.95 -2.26
C ALA A 188 13.75 -8.87 -2.00
N ARG A 189 14.51 -9.85 -2.49
CA ARG A 189 15.96 -9.89 -2.35
C ARG A 189 16.65 -8.73 -3.12
N ARG A 190 16.24 -8.49 -4.37
CA ARG A 190 16.82 -7.48 -5.28
C ARG A 190 16.64 -6.07 -4.76
N TYR A 191 15.47 -5.77 -4.22
CA TYR A 191 15.11 -4.44 -3.71
C TYR A 191 15.33 -4.28 -2.20
N ALA A 192 15.78 -5.34 -1.50
CA ALA A 192 15.90 -5.37 -0.04
C ALA A 192 14.61 -4.89 0.65
N ALA A 193 13.45 -5.31 0.14
CA ALA A 193 12.12 -4.86 0.54
C ALA A 193 11.18 -6.04 0.76
N VAL A 194 10.17 -5.89 1.59
CA VAL A 194 9.08 -6.86 1.65
C VAL A 194 8.22 -6.71 0.39
N VAL A 195 7.80 -7.83 -0.18
CA VAL A 195 6.92 -7.86 -1.37
C VAL A 195 5.60 -8.51 -1.01
N SER A 196 4.49 -7.85 -1.32
CA SER A 196 3.13 -8.38 -1.28
C SER A 196 2.59 -8.46 -2.71
N SER A 197 2.77 -9.57 -3.36
CA SER A 197 2.31 -9.85 -4.73
C SER A 197 1.09 -10.79 -4.73
N PRO A 198 0.41 -11.03 -5.85
CA PRO A 198 -0.77 -11.89 -5.88
C PRO A 198 -0.50 -13.27 -5.29
N GLY A 199 -1.13 -13.57 -4.15
CA GLY A 199 -1.03 -14.84 -3.43
C GLY A 199 0.23 -15.00 -2.56
N TRP A 200 1.21 -14.08 -2.60
CA TRP A 200 2.49 -14.26 -1.94
C TRP A 200 2.98 -13.03 -1.20
N VAL A 201 3.52 -13.26 0.00
CA VAL A 201 4.34 -12.27 0.72
C VAL A 201 5.74 -12.86 0.88
N ALA A 202 6.76 -12.06 0.57
CA ALA A 202 8.16 -12.48 0.69
C ALA A 202 9.01 -11.40 1.37
N THR A 203 10.00 -11.83 2.16
CA THR A 203 11.00 -10.93 2.75
C THR A 203 12.35 -11.05 2.05
N PRO A 204 13.24 -10.06 2.19
CA PRO A 204 14.59 -10.11 1.64
C PRO A 204 15.39 -11.34 2.10
N GLU A 205 15.15 -11.84 3.32
CA GLU A 205 15.78 -13.01 3.91
C GLU A 205 15.24 -14.34 3.36
N GLY A 206 14.20 -14.28 2.51
CA GLY A 206 13.60 -15.45 1.86
C GLY A 206 12.54 -16.16 2.71
N ARG A 207 11.97 -15.53 3.74
CA ARG A 207 10.74 -16.03 4.36
C ARG A 207 9.56 -15.72 3.45
N THR A 208 8.64 -16.68 3.35
CA THR A 208 7.47 -16.55 2.47
C THR A 208 6.18 -16.96 3.18
N TRP A 209 5.11 -16.29 2.80
CA TRP A 209 3.74 -16.63 3.20
C TRP A 209 2.86 -16.71 1.95
N CYS A 210 1.94 -17.67 1.96
CA CYS A 210 0.93 -17.83 0.90
C CYS A 210 -0.44 -17.41 1.42
N VAL A 211 -1.15 -16.59 0.65
CA VAL A 211 -2.55 -16.23 0.91
C VAL A 211 -3.42 -16.92 -0.12
N GLU A 212 -4.14 -17.97 0.32
CA GLU A 212 -5.02 -18.78 -0.55
C GLU A 212 -6.43 -18.17 -0.73
N ALA A 213 -6.76 -17.13 0.05
CA ALA A 213 -8.01 -16.38 -0.07
C ALA A 213 -8.00 -15.46 -1.28
N GLY A 214 -9.18 -14.98 -1.66
CA GLY A 214 -9.38 -14.07 -2.78
C GLY A 214 -9.67 -14.77 -4.10
N GLY A 215 -10.33 -14.06 -4.98
CA GLY A 215 -10.74 -14.60 -6.27
C GLY A 215 -10.64 -13.57 -7.40
N ILE A 216 -11.07 -13.98 -8.60
CA ILE A 216 -11.01 -13.18 -9.84
C ILE A 216 -11.69 -11.80 -9.70
N GLY A 217 -12.65 -11.64 -8.80
CA GLY A 217 -13.33 -10.36 -8.55
C GLY A 217 -12.41 -9.27 -8.03
N LEU A 218 -11.29 -9.62 -7.39
CA LEU A 218 -10.25 -8.66 -6.97
C LEU A 218 -9.50 -8.03 -8.14
N GLY A 219 -9.62 -8.57 -9.36
CA GLY A 219 -9.13 -7.95 -10.59
C GLY A 219 -9.98 -6.76 -11.04
N THR A 220 -10.49 -5.95 -10.11
CA THR A 220 -11.24 -4.71 -10.39
C THR A 220 -10.37 -3.48 -10.21
N SER A 221 -10.66 -2.41 -10.97
CA SER A 221 -9.90 -1.15 -10.88
C SER A 221 -9.96 -0.57 -9.48
N GLY A 222 -8.81 -0.18 -8.93
CA GLY A 222 -8.69 0.38 -7.59
C GLY A 222 -8.48 -0.65 -6.47
N SER A 223 -8.50 -1.95 -6.78
CA SER A 223 -8.28 -3.01 -5.80
C SER A 223 -6.85 -2.98 -5.22
N GLY A 224 -5.83 -2.70 -6.05
CA GLY A 224 -4.45 -2.52 -5.61
C GLY A 224 -4.32 -1.32 -4.65
N ASP A 225 -4.98 -0.19 -4.98
CA ASP A 225 -5.00 1.00 -4.12
C ASP A 225 -5.53 0.67 -2.71
N VAL A 226 -6.56 -0.20 -2.62
CA VAL A 226 -7.08 -0.69 -1.33
C VAL A 226 -6.03 -1.53 -0.60
N LEU A 227 -5.36 -2.47 -1.29
CA LEU A 227 -4.30 -3.29 -0.69
C LEU A 227 -3.17 -2.41 -0.15
N ALA A 228 -2.65 -1.48 -0.95
CA ALA A 228 -1.59 -0.56 -0.53
C ALA A 228 -1.98 0.25 0.72
N GLY A 229 -3.23 0.71 0.77
CA GLY A 229 -3.77 1.40 1.94
C GLY A 229 -3.86 0.51 3.19
N LEU A 230 -4.30 -0.74 3.05
CA LEU A 230 -4.36 -1.69 4.18
C LEU A 230 -2.97 -1.96 4.75
N VAL A 231 -1.97 -2.16 3.89
CA VAL A 231 -0.58 -2.35 4.31
C VAL A 231 -0.05 -1.09 5.00
N GLY A 232 -0.26 0.10 4.41
CA GLY A 232 0.15 1.37 5.00
C GLY A 232 -0.49 1.64 6.37
N GLY A 233 -1.78 1.31 6.51
CA GLY A 233 -2.50 1.43 7.78
C GLY A 233 -1.98 0.48 8.87
N ALA A 234 -1.59 -0.73 8.51
CA ALA A 234 -0.98 -1.69 9.43
C ALA A 234 0.42 -1.23 9.87
N LEU A 235 1.24 -0.70 8.94
CA LEU A 235 2.55 -0.11 9.25
C LEU A 235 2.42 1.07 10.22
N ALA A 236 1.50 2.00 9.96
CA ALA A 236 1.30 3.17 10.82
C ALA A 236 0.93 2.79 12.26
N ARG A 237 0.26 1.64 12.46
CA ARG A 237 -0.04 1.08 13.78
C ARG A 237 1.17 0.44 14.47
N GLY A 238 2.34 0.41 13.83
CA GLY A 238 3.56 -0.18 14.35
C GLY A 238 3.75 -1.67 14.02
N ALA A 239 3.02 -2.22 13.05
CA ALA A 239 3.32 -3.56 12.53
C ALA A 239 4.68 -3.58 11.84
N ASP A 240 5.42 -4.70 11.97
CA ASP A 240 6.59 -4.89 11.13
C ASP A 240 6.20 -5.05 9.65
N PRO A 241 7.11 -4.82 8.69
CA PRO A 241 6.76 -4.82 7.26
C PRO A 241 6.18 -6.15 6.76
N ALA A 242 6.70 -7.28 7.21
CA ALA A 242 6.20 -8.60 6.80
C ALA A 242 4.81 -8.85 7.41
N GLN A 243 4.61 -8.44 8.67
CA GLN A 243 3.32 -8.50 9.34
C GLN A 243 2.28 -7.62 8.62
N ALA A 244 2.64 -6.37 8.31
CA ALA A 244 1.75 -5.44 7.61
C ALA A 244 1.35 -5.96 6.23
N ALA A 245 2.30 -6.53 5.47
CA ALA A 245 2.05 -7.14 4.18
C ALA A 245 1.11 -8.37 4.28
N ALA A 246 1.38 -9.29 5.21
CA ALA A 246 0.58 -10.49 5.39
C ALA A 246 -0.86 -10.17 5.85
N TRP A 247 -1.00 -9.26 6.82
CA TRP A 247 -2.30 -8.80 7.28
C TRP A 247 -3.06 -8.04 6.19
N GLY A 248 -2.38 -7.09 5.51
CA GLY A 248 -2.99 -6.29 4.43
C GLY A 248 -3.51 -7.17 3.31
N GLN A 249 -2.71 -8.13 2.86
CA GLN A 249 -3.11 -9.06 1.80
C GLN A 249 -4.25 -9.99 2.26
N TYR A 250 -4.19 -10.52 3.48
CA TYR A 250 -5.28 -11.35 4.00
C TYR A 250 -6.59 -10.56 4.10
N LEU A 251 -6.57 -9.34 4.67
CA LEU A 251 -7.76 -8.50 4.80
C LEU A 251 -8.38 -8.18 3.43
N HIS A 252 -7.53 -7.85 2.45
CA HIS A 252 -7.94 -7.57 1.08
C HIS A 252 -8.61 -8.78 0.43
N CYS A 253 -7.96 -9.95 0.51
CA CYS A 253 -8.46 -11.18 -0.10
C CYS A 253 -9.75 -11.68 0.58
N ALA A 254 -9.79 -11.70 1.90
CA ALA A 254 -10.97 -12.14 2.66
C ALA A 254 -12.17 -11.19 2.48
N ALA A 255 -11.94 -9.87 2.41
CA ALA A 255 -12.99 -8.92 2.05
C ALA A 255 -13.55 -9.20 0.64
N GLY A 256 -12.68 -9.54 -0.31
CA GLY A 256 -13.08 -9.96 -1.66
C GLY A 256 -13.93 -11.23 -1.66
N ASP A 257 -13.60 -12.22 -0.83
CA ASP A 257 -14.37 -13.44 -0.70
C ASP A 257 -15.77 -13.21 -0.10
N LEU A 258 -15.88 -12.32 0.90
CA LEU A 258 -17.18 -11.89 1.44
C LEU A 258 -18.04 -11.23 0.37
N LEU A 259 -17.46 -10.34 -0.44
CA LEU A 259 -18.17 -9.70 -1.55
C LEU A 259 -18.53 -10.71 -2.64
N ALA A 260 -17.64 -11.64 -2.98
CA ALA A 260 -17.92 -12.68 -3.96
C ALA A 260 -19.09 -13.56 -3.54
N ALA A 261 -19.23 -13.87 -2.26
CA ALA A 261 -20.36 -14.63 -1.72
C ALA A 261 -21.67 -13.83 -1.71
N ARG A 262 -21.62 -12.50 -1.51
CA ARG A 262 -22.80 -11.63 -1.38
C ARG A 262 -23.26 -11.03 -2.72
N VAL A 263 -22.33 -10.58 -3.54
CA VAL A 263 -22.60 -9.85 -4.79
C VAL A 263 -22.44 -10.80 -5.99
N GLY A 264 -21.38 -11.61 -5.98
CA GLY A 264 -21.02 -12.51 -7.07
C GLY A 264 -19.50 -12.53 -7.31
N ARG A 265 -19.03 -13.55 -8.03
CA ARG A 265 -17.59 -13.75 -8.29
C ARG A 265 -16.91 -12.56 -8.98
N VAL A 266 -17.65 -11.74 -9.69
CA VAL A 266 -17.25 -10.47 -10.35
C VAL A 266 -18.35 -9.44 -10.20
N GLY A 267 -18.00 -8.16 -10.37
CA GLY A 267 -18.99 -7.07 -10.41
C GLY A 267 -19.09 -6.25 -9.13
N PHE A 268 -18.45 -6.66 -8.03
CA PHE A 268 -18.26 -5.75 -6.90
C PHE A 268 -17.18 -4.71 -7.23
N LEU A 269 -17.24 -3.57 -6.57
CA LEU A 269 -16.33 -2.44 -6.79
C LEU A 269 -15.25 -2.42 -5.69
N ALA A 270 -14.06 -1.90 -6.03
CA ALA A 270 -12.96 -1.79 -5.06
C ALA A 270 -13.35 -1.04 -3.77
N ARG A 271 -14.19 0.01 -3.87
CA ARG A 271 -14.67 0.74 -2.69
C ARG A 271 -15.52 -0.10 -1.74
N GLU A 272 -16.17 -1.16 -2.22
CA GLU A 272 -17.00 -2.04 -1.38
C GLU A 272 -16.14 -2.93 -0.48
N LEU A 273 -14.87 -3.21 -0.86
CA LEU A 273 -13.90 -3.89 0.00
C LEU A 273 -13.71 -3.17 1.33
N LEU A 274 -13.74 -1.83 1.32
CA LEU A 274 -13.52 -1.00 2.49
C LEU A 274 -14.55 -1.26 3.61
N ASP A 275 -15.77 -1.59 3.25
CA ASP A 275 -16.84 -1.85 4.21
C ASP A 275 -16.74 -3.26 4.83
N GLU A 276 -16.09 -4.21 4.15
CA GLU A 276 -15.88 -5.57 4.65
C GLU A 276 -14.66 -5.67 5.58
N VAL A 277 -13.64 -4.80 5.42
CA VAL A 277 -12.39 -4.86 6.20
C VAL A 277 -12.61 -4.89 7.71
N PRO A 278 -13.46 -4.04 8.33
CA PRO A 278 -13.72 -4.11 9.78
C PRO A 278 -14.33 -5.45 10.21
N THR A 279 -15.18 -6.03 9.36
CA THR A 279 -15.80 -7.35 9.62
C THR A 279 -14.74 -8.44 9.64
N VAL A 280 -13.84 -8.47 8.64
CA VAL A 280 -12.72 -9.43 8.59
C VAL A 280 -11.79 -9.25 9.78
N LEU A 281 -11.42 -8.01 10.13
CA LEU A 281 -10.61 -7.70 11.31
C LEU A 281 -11.24 -8.25 12.60
N ALA A 282 -12.55 -8.07 12.77
CA ALA A 282 -13.26 -8.57 13.96
C ALA A 282 -13.27 -10.11 14.03
N GLN A 283 -13.31 -10.81 12.89
CA GLN A 283 -13.28 -12.28 12.84
C GLN A 283 -11.89 -12.86 13.17
N VAL A 284 -10.83 -12.11 12.94
CA VAL A 284 -9.43 -12.55 13.17
C VAL A 284 -8.96 -12.18 14.58
N ARG A 285 -9.51 -11.14 15.21
CA ARG A 285 -9.12 -10.76 16.60
C ARG A 285 -9.33 -11.93 17.57
N PRO A 286 -8.44 -12.07 18.59
CA PRO A 286 -8.57 -13.08 19.62
C PRO A 286 -9.83 -12.88 20.46
#